data_d4c7decd89b78d6dc95f64f881b02d1a
#
_entry.id   d4c7decd89b78d6dc95f64f881b02d1a
#
_cell.length_a   1.000
_cell.length_b   1.000
_cell.length_c   1.000
_cell.angle_alpha   90.00
_cell.angle_beta   90.00
_cell.angle_gamma   90.00
#
_symmetry.space_group_name_H-M   'P 1'
#
loop_
_entity.id
_entity.type
_entity.pdbx_description
1 polymer ?
#
loop_
_entity_poly.entity_id
_entity_poly.type
_entity_poly.pdbx_seq_one_letter_code
_entity_poly.pdbx_strand_id
1 'polypeptide(L)'
;MSMISRDSRRRGMTLLELLISLILVGLMGGLIIGFLLKQERFYAGANEILQTRTQVRQSSVLLPNDLRSISSPAGDIYTMTDTSIEFRSTFGSSYLCRSDKVNSKIMLPPVTLAKNNQLTNWSVQPTFNDSVAIYDDGANSSSSADDAWSLSTITGIGLVVSDVSTGCQSTSGLMKSTDVSSTNPSFAFTISPAQSATVGTGAAVRFFKKVHYSFYKAADNQWYIGYYDCRTARVPVCNTIQPIAGPLRPYTAGHPELAGLRFTYYDATGAVTATKTAVRRVSILFQGEGTRTIQLAGGSPVTFRDSLRVEVGLRNWR
;
A
#
# COMPACT_ATOMS: atom_id res chain seq x y z
N MET A 1 -36.07 12.83 82.26
CA MET A 1 -35.53 12.58 80.93
C MET A 1 -34.92 11.16 80.92
N SER A 2 -35.78 10.18 80.57
CA SER A 2 -35.41 8.76 80.67
C SER A 2 -34.91 8.26 79.36
N MET A 3 -33.58 7.92 79.26
CA MET A 3 -32.99 7.26 78.12
C MET A 3 -33.38 5.79 78.09
N ILE A 4 -34.17 5.39 77.10
CA ILE A 4 -34.50 3.98 76.85
C ILE A 4 -33.31 3.42 76.05
N SER A 5 -32.45 2.63 76.71
CA SER A 5 -31.42 1.81 76.11
C SER A 5 -32.12 0.67 75.34
N ARG A 6 -32.04 0.72 73.98
CA ARG A 6 -32.41 -0.38 73.12
C ARG A 6 -31.33 -1.43 73.13
N ASP A 7 -31.52 -2.46 73.96
CA ASP A 7 -30.67 -3.63 73.98
C ASP A 7 -30.92 -4.46 72.72
N SER A 8 -30.03 -4.30 71.74
CA SER A 8 -30.11 -5.07 70.50
C SER A 8 -29.57 -6.49 70.78
N ARG A 9 -30.46 -7.40 71.10
CA ARG A 9 -30.14 -8.82 71.21
C ARG A 9 -29.50 -9.29 69.89
N ARG A 10 -28.23 -9.53 69.93
CA ARG A 10 -27.51 -10.20 68.86
C ARG A 10 -28.02 -11.63 68.76
N ARG A 11 -28.85 -11.92 67.74
CA ARG A 11 -29.30 -13.28 67.45
C ARG A 11 -28.07 -14.03 66.89
N GLY A 12 -27.61 -15.07 67.52
CA GLY A 12 -26.60 -15.99 67.08
C GLY A 12 -27.10 -16.73 65.81
N MET A 13 -26.24 -16.89 64.86
CA MET A 13 -26.49 -17.64 63.60
C MET A 13 -26.53 -19.13 63.95
N THR A 14 -27.54 -19.86 63.49
CA THR A 14 -27.58 -21.31 63.67
C THR A 14 -26.64 -22.03 62.77
N LEU A 15 -26.07 -23.17 63.17
CA LEU A 15 -25.16 -23.98 62.38
C LEU A 15 -25.82 -24.39 61.06
N LEU A 16 -27.09 -24.64 61.01
CA LEU A 16 -27.90 -24.94 59.82
C LEU A 16 -27.96 -23.76 58.84
N GLU A 17 -28.14 -22.53 59.35
CA GLU A 17 -28.19 -21.31 58.54
C GLU A 17 -26.84 -21.00 57.89
N LEU A 18 -25.74 -21.26 58.58
CA LEU A 18 -24.38 -21.14 58.09
C LEU A 18 -24.11 -22.16 56.97
N LEU A 19 -24.58 -23.41 57.17
CA LEU A 19 -24.40 -24.46 56.15
C LEU A 19 -25.19 -24.18 54.88
N ILE A 20 -26.45 -23.74 54.98
CA ILE A 20 -27.27 -23.35 53.84
C ILE A 20 -26.67 -22.16 53.11
N SER A 21 -26.19 -21.13 53.80
CA SER A 21 -25.58 -19.96 53.20
C SER A 21 -24.30 -20.33 52.45
N LEU A 22 -23.49 -21.24 52.97
CA LEU A 22 -22.26 -21.70 52.36
C LEU A 22 -22.52 -22.48 51.06
N ILE A 23 -23.56 -23.34 51.06
CA ILE A 23 -24.00 -24.06 49.86
C ILE A 23 -24.50 -23.06 48.79
N LEU A 24 -25.31 -22.09 49.18
CA LEU A 24 -25.83 -21.08 48.23
C LEU A 24 -24.70 -20.21 47.63
N VAL A 25 -23.74 -19.79 48.44
CA VAL A 25 -22.56 -19.02 47.98
C VAL A 25 -21.72 -19.88 47.03
N GLY A 26 -21.51 -21.17 47.33
CA GLY A 26 -20.79 -22.10 46.48
C GLY A 26 -21.47 -22.28 45.11
N LEU A 27 -22.81 -22.47 45.10
CA LEU A 27 -23.58 -22.58 43.86
C LEU A 27 -23.55 -21.29 43.02
N MET A 28 -23.74 -20.13 43.65
CA MET A 28 -23.65 -18.84 42.96
C MET A 28 -22.23 -18.58 42.43
N GLY A 29 -21.22 -18.88 43.22
CA GLY A 29 -19.83 -18.76 42.80
C GLY A 29 -19.52 -19.61 41.57
N GLY A 30 -19.99 -20.87 41.56
CA GLY A 30 -19.85 -21.77 40.41
C GLY A 30 -20.54 -21.26 39.13
N LEU A 31 -21.76 -20.72 39.30
CA LEU A 31 -22.52 -20.13 38.17
C LEU A 31 -21.81 -18.87 37.59
N ILE A 32 -21.31 -18.00 38.47
CA ILE A 32 -20.61 -16.78 38.08
C ILE A 32 -19.31 -17.14 37.34
N ILE A 33 -18.50 -18.06 37.87
CA ILE A 33 -17.27 -18.50 37.21
C ILE A 33 -17.57 -19.13 35.83
N GLY A 34 -18.59 -20.00 35.76
CA GLY A 34 -19.01 -20.59 34.50
C GLY A 34 -19.46 -19.56 33.47
N PHE A 35 -20.15 -18.50 33.89
CA PHE A 35 -20.56 -17.39 33.03
C PHE A 35 -19.33 -16.57 32.54
N LEU A 36 -18.41 -16.21 33.44
CA LEU A 36 -17.20 -15.46 33.10
C LEU A 36 -16.30 -16.22 32.09
N LEU A 37 -16.12 -17.52 32.27
CA LEU A 37 -15.37 -18.35 31.32
C LEU A 37 -16.03 -18.41 29.94
N LYS A 38 -17.35 -18.46 29.85
CA LYS A 38 -18.09 -18.40 28.59
C LYS A 38 -17.94 -17.03 27.94
N GLN A 39 -18.01 -15.98 28.71
CA GLN A 39 -17.82 -14.61 28.23
C GLN A 39 -16.44 -14.36 27.73
N GLU A 40 -15.38 -14.82 28.42
CA GLU A 40 -14.00 -14.72 27.96
C GLU A 40 -13.79 -15.43 26.63
N ARG A 41 -14.30 -16.64 26.48
CA ARG A 41 -14.22 -17.39 25.21
C ARG A 41 -14.94 -16.66 24.07
N PHE A 42 -16.10 -16.07 24.35
CA PHE A 42 -16.84 -15.28 23.37
C PHE A 42 -16.05 -14.06 22.92
N TYR A 43 -15.48 -13.28 23.85
CA TYR A 43 -14.65 -12.13 23.50
C TYR A 43 -13.39 -12.51 22.75
N ALA A 44 -12.71 -13.57 23.16
CA ALA A 44 -11.53 -14.07 22.43
C ALA A 44 -11.90 -14.47 21.00
N GLY A 45 -13.02 -15.17 20.80
CA GLY A 45 -13.50 -15.54 19.47
C GLY A 45 -13.89 -14.33 18.62
N ALA A 46 -14.61 -13.37 19.19
CA ALA A 46 -15.00 -12.15 18.48
C ALA A 46 -13.79 -11.32 18.05
N ASN A 47 -12.79 -11.18 18.92
CA ASN A 47 -11.55 -10.49 18.60
C ASN A 47 -10.78 -11.18 17.46
N GLU A 48 -10.68 -12.50 17.46
CA GLU A 48 -10.02 -13.27 16.41
C GLU A 48 -10.69 -13.05 15.04
N ILE A 49 -12.03 -13.07 15.00
CA ILE A 49 -12.82 -12.79 13.79
C ILE A 49 -12.55 -11.36 13.29
N LEU A 50 -12.61 -10.37 14.18
CA LEU A 50 -12.40 -8.98 13.83
C LEU A 50 -10.97 -8.71 13.32
N GLN A 51 -9.96 -9.27 13.97
CA GLN A 51 -8.56 -9.16 13.56
C GLN A 51 -8.34 -9.78 12.17
N THR A 52 -8.80 -11.01 11.94
CA THR A 52 -8.68 -11.68 10.64
C THR A 52 -9.33 -10.86 9.52
N ARG A 53 -10.54 -10.35 9.74
CA ARG A 53 -11.24 -9.49 8.77
C ARG A 53 -10.51 -8.19 8.50
N THR A 54 -9.99 -7.56 9.54
CA THR A 54 -9.24 -6.30 9.42
C THR A 54 -7.96 -6.51 8.61
N GLN A 55 -7.22 -7.57 8.86
CA GLN A 55 -6.02 -7.94 8.12
C GLN A 55 -6.30 -8.14 6.63
N VAL A 56 -7.35 -8.89 6.29
CA VAL A 56 -7.75 -9.12 4.89
C VAL A 56 -8.14 -7.81 4.20
N ARG A 57 -8.89 -6.94 4.88
CA ARG A 57 -9.31 -5.64 4.35
C ARG A 57 -8.13 -4.68 4.16
N GLN A 58 -7.22 -4.60 5.12
CA GLN A 58 -6.01 -3.76 5.00
C GLN A 58 -5.15 -4.20 3.82
N SER A 59 -4.99 -5.51 3.62
CA SER A 59 -4.28 -6.08 2.48
C SER A 59 -4.88 -5.64 1.14
N SER A 60 -6.20 -5.47 1.09
CA SER A 60 -6.93 -5.15 -0.14
C SER A 60 -6.88 -3.67 -0.56
N VAL A 61 -6.34 -2.78 0.25
CA VAL A 61 -6.34 -1.33 -0.04
C VAL A 61 -5.05 -0.88 -0.72
N LEU A 62 -3.88 -1.28 -0.20
CA LEU A 62 -2.60 -0.75 -0.64
C LEU A 62 -2.20 -1.20 -2.04
N LEU A 63 -2.15 -2.50 -2.26
CA LEU A 63 -1.68 -3.11 -3.50
C LEU A 63 -2.53 -2.72 -4.74
N PRO A 64 -3.86 -2.68 -4.69
CA PRO A 64 -4.66 -2.28 -5.86
C PRO A 64 -4.43 -0.86 -6.34
N ASN A 65 -4.11 0.08 -5.44
CA ASN A 65 -3.85 1.46 -5.83
C ASN A 65 -2.59 1.59 -6.67
N ASP A 66 -1.52 0.93 -6.28
CA ASP A 66 -0.26 0.94 -7.02
C ASP A 66 -0.43 0.28 -8.40
N LEU A 67 -1.16 -0.84 -8.47
CA LEU A 67 -1.40 -1.56 -9.71
C LEU A 67 -2.21 -0.76 -10.74
N ARG A 68 -3.12 0.11 -10.32
CA ARG A 68 -3.94 0.91 -11.25
C ARG A 68 -3.13 1.86 -12.13
N SER A 69 -1.96 2.27 -11.71
CA SER A 69 -1.10 3.21 -12.44
C SER A 69 -0.25 2.54 -13.53
N ILE A 70 -0.24 1.22 -13.61
CA ILE A 70 0.64 0.43 -14.49
C ILE A 70 0.17 0.49 -15.94
N SER A 71 1.13 0.61 -16.85
CA SER A 71 0.98 0.35 -18.28
C SER A 71 1.67 -0.97 -18.65
N SER A 72 0.88 -2.01 -18.77
CA SER A 72 1.38 -3.33 -19.15
C SER A 72 2.06 -3.34 -20.55
N PRO A 73 1.47 -2.71 -21.61
CA PRO A 73 2.14 -2.61 -22.92
C PRO A 73 3.45 -1.84 -22.89
N ALA A 74 3.59 -0.85 -21.99
CA ALA A 74 4.82 -0.10 -21.83
C ALA A 74 5.94 -0.85 -21.08
N GLY A 75 5.69 -2.11 -20.70
CA GLY A 75 6.67 -2.94 -20.00
C GLY A 75 6.84 -2.61 -18.52
N ASP A 76 5.81 -2.04 -17.88
CA ASP A 76 5.88 -1.68 -16.46
C ASP A 76 5.93 -2.91 -15.54
N ILE A 77 5.51 -4.09 -16.00
CA ILE A 77 5.58 -5.35 -15.24
C ILE A 77 6.91 -6.04 -15.51
N TYR A 78 7.79 -6.12 -14.50
CA TYR A 78 9.08 -6.79 -14.59
C TYR A 78 9.00 -8.29 -14.36
N THR A 79 8.32 -8.69 -13.27
CA THR A 79 8.06 -10.09 -12.96
C THR A 79 6.63 -10.25 -12.46
N MET A 80 6.05 -11.43 -12.70
CA MET A 80 4.75 -11.79 -12.18
C MET A 80 4.71 -13.30 -11.91
N THR A 81 4.22 -13.66 -10.74
CA THR A 81 3.93 -15.03 -10.34
C THR A 81 2.56 -15.08 -9.67
N ASP A 82 2.13 -16.22 -9.22
CA ASP A 82 0.90 -16.37 -8.44
C ASP A 82 0.97 -15.76 -7.03
N THR A 83 2.19 -15.56 -6.49
CA THR A 83 2.43 -15.06 -5.13
C THR A 83 3.27 -13.78 -5.08
N SER A 84 3.73 -13.28 -6.21
CA SER A 84 4.53 -12.06 -6.28
C SER A 84 4.33 -11.29 -7.57
N ILE A 85 4.52 -9.97 -7.49
CA ILE A 85 4.56 -9.09 -8.65
C ILE A 85 5.58 -7.99 -8.44
N GLU A 86 6.38 -7.71 -9.47
CA GLU A 86 7.34 -6.63 -9.50
C GLU A 86 7.02 -5.71 -10.68
N PHE A 87 6.89 -4.41 -10.39
CA PHE A 87 6.45 -3.45 -11.39
C PHE A 87 6.96 -2.04 -11.10
N ARG A 88 6.75 -1.17 -12.07
CA ARG A 88 7.05 0.25 -11.99
C ARG A 88 5.85 1.00 -11.39
N SER A 89 5.99 1.56 -10.19
CA SER A 89 4.96 2.34 -9.49
C SER A 89 5.23 3.83 -9.64
N THR A 90 4.21 4.60 -10.04
CA THR A 90 4.28 6.06 -10.14
C THR A 90 4.18 6.67 -8.74
N PHE A 91 5.15 7.50 -8.36
CA PHE A 91 5.15 8.20 -7.08
C PHE A 91 5.15 9.72 -7.19
N GLY A 92 5.26 10.24 -8.41
CA GLY A 92 5.23 11.67 -8.67
C GLY A 92 4.98 12.02 -10.12
N SER A 93 4.55 13.26 -10.33
CA SER A 93 4.34 13.84 -11.66
C SER A 93 4.66 15.33 -11.65
N SER A 94 5.01 15.84 -12.82
CA SER A 94 5.26 17.26 -13.05
C SER A 94 5.05 17.60 -14.52
N TYR A 95 5.32 18.86 -14.87
CA TYR A 95 5.39 19.32 -16.25
C TYR A 95 6.78 19.92 -16.51
N LEU A 96 7.31 19.67 -17.69
CA LEU A 96 8.59 20.17 -18.10
C LEU A 96 8.49 21.69 -18.37
N CYS A 97 9.19 22.51 -17.61
CA CYS A 97 9.25 23.95 -17.87
C CYS A 97 10.42 24.36 -18.78
N ARG A 98 11.46 23.54 -18.83
CA ARG A 98 12.62 23.72 -19.71
C ARG A 98 13.35 22.41 -19.93
N SER A 99 13.91 22.25 -21.12
CA SER A 99 14.76 21.14 -21.52
C SER A 99 16.13 21.66 -21.95
N ASP A 100 17.19 21.18 -21.32
CA ASP A 100 18.56 21.38 -21.75
C ASP A 100 19.09 20.06 -22.34
N LYS A 101 18.96 19.95 -23.66
CA LYS A 101 19.29 18.71 -24.39
C LYS A 101 20.80 18.46 -24.45
N VAL A 102 21.62 19.52 -24.42
CA VAL A 102 23.08 19.42 -24.45
C VAL A 102 23.62 18.76 -23.18
N ASN A 103 23.08 19.19 -22.01
CA ASN A 103 23.51 18.69 -20.71
C ASN A 103 22.61 17.57 -20.17
N SER A 104 21.68 17.07 -21.00
CA SER A 104 20.72 16.02 -20.59
C SER A 104 19.92 16.38 -19.34
N LYS A 105 19.52 17.66 -19.21
CA LYS A 105 18.79 18.17 -18.03
C LYS A 105 17.36 18.52 -18.37
N ILE A 106 16.49 18.18 -17.44
CA ILE A 106 15.09 18.61 -17.42
C ILE A 106 14.84 19.50 -16.19
N MET A 107 14.13 20.60 -16.40
CA MET A 107 13.77 21.53 -15.35
C MET A 107 12.28 21.49 -15.10
N LEU A 108 11.91 21.42 -13.82
CA LEU A 108 10.53 21.32 -13.36
C LEU A 108 10.18 22.49 -12.45
N PRO A 109 8.91 22.92 -12.47
CA PRO A 109 8.42 23.96 -11.59
C PRO A 109 8.60 23.59 -10.11
N PRO A 110 8.63 24.58 -9.21
CA PRO A 110 8.56 24.33 -7.78
C PRO A 110 7.27 23.59 -7.40
N VAL A 111 7.25 22.98 -6.22
CA VAL A 111 6.08 22.21 -5.73
C VAL A 111 4.86 23.11 -5.55
N THR A 112 5.05 24.32 -5.04
CA THR A 112 3.96 25.27 -4.81
C THR A 112 4.11 26.46 -5.74
N LEU A 113 3.04 26.80 -6.46
CA LEU A 113 2.94 27.97 -7.29
C LEU A 113 2.02 29.02 -6.64
N ALA A 114 2.00 30.22 -7.20
CA ALA A 114 1.08 31.28 -6.78
C ALA A 114 -0.36 30.74 -6.67
N LYS A 115 -1.10 31.19 -5.67
CA LYS A 115 -2.47 30.74 -5.36
C LYS A 115 -2.58 29.25 -4.99
N ASN A 116 -1.51 28.66 -4.45
CA ASN A 116 -1.45 27.25 -4.04
C ASN A 116 -1.72 26.23 -5.18
N ASN A 117 -1.51 26.63 -6.43
CA ASN A 117 -1.54 25.69 -7.54
C ASN A 117 -0.32 24.75 -7.49
N GLN A 118 -0.48 23.54 -7.99
CA GLN A 118 0.59 22.52 -8.02
C GLN A 118 0.71 21.96 -9.43
N LEU A 119 1.87 22.15 -10.06
CA LEU A 119 2.27 21.46 -11.28
C LEU A 119 3.23 20.31 -11.00
N THR A 120 3.93 20.39 -9.89
CA THR A 120 4.87 19.37 -9.40
C THR A 120 4.28 18.74 -8.14
N ASN A 121 4.07 17.44 -8.18
CA ASN A 121 3.53 16.69 -7.04
C ASN A 121 4.23 15.33 -6.95
N TRP A 122 4.70 14.98 -5.75
CA TRP A 122 5.26 13.68 -5.42
C TRP A 122 5.03 13.31 -3.95
N SER A 123 4.87 12.04 -3.69
CA SER A 123 4.78 11.53 -2.31
C SER A 123 6.13 11.59 -1.59
N VAL A 124 7.22 11.45 -2.37
CA VAL A 124 8.61 11.59 -1.92
C VAL A 124 9.38 12.24 -3.06
N GLN A 125 10.28 13.18 -2.74
CA GLN A 125 11.10 13.83 -3.75
C GLN A 125 11.92 12.80 -4.53
N PRO A 126 11.94 12.87 -5.89
CA PRO A 126 12.76 11.98 -6.71
C PRO A 126 14.24 12.05 -6.33
N THR A 127 14.91 10.91 -6.37
CA THR A 127 16.31 10.77 -6.00
C THR A 127 17.14 10.16 -7.11
N PHE A 128 18.45 10.08 -6.91
CA PHE A 128 19.39 9.42 -7.82
C PHE A 128 18.95 7.95 -8.06
N ASN A 129 18.99 7.52 -9.31
CA ASN A 129 18.54 6.21 -9.82
C ASN A 129 17.01 5.99 -9.86
N ASP A 130 16.19 6.96 -9.51
CA ASP A 130 14.76 6.88 -9.81
C ASP A 130 14.53 6.96 -11.32
N SER A 131 13.50 6.32 -11.82
CA SER A 131 13.11 6.37 -13.23
C SER A 131 12.21 7.56 -13.49
N VAL A 132 12.40 8.20 -14.63
CA VAL A 132 11.55 9.29 -15.11
C VAL A 132 11.06 8.96 -16.52
N ALA A 133 9.78 9.19 -16.76
CA ALA A 133 9.20 9.16 -18.10
C ALA A 133 8.78 10.56 -18.50
N ILE A 134 9.10 10.94 -19.72
CA ILE A 134 8.77 12.23 -20.31
C ILE A 134 7.91 11.98 -21.53
N TYR A 135 6.76 12.64 -21.58
CA TYR A 135 5.89 12.57 -22.73
C TYR A 135 6.51 13.35 -23.91
N ASP A 136 6.59 12.69 -25.04
CA ASP A 136 7.06 13.23 -26.29
C ASP A 136 5.90 13.25 -27.28
N ASP A 137 5.48 14.43 -27.67
CA ASP A 137 4.38 14.68 -28.61
C ASP A 137 4.83 14.45 -30.09
N GLY A 138 6.02 13.90 -30.25
CA GLY A 138 6.59 13.59 -31.56
C GLY A 138 6.94 14.80 -32.41
N ALA A 139 7.10 14.58 -33.71
CA ALA A 139 7.36 15.62 -34.69
C ALA A 139 6.08 16.30 -35.18
N ASN A 140 4.92 15.63 -35.02
CA ASN A 140 3.62 16.13 -35.47
C ASN A 140 2.64 16.23 -34.29
N SER A 141 2.61 17.39 -33.63
CA SER A 141 1.75 17.67 -32.49
C SER A 141 0.22 17.56 -32.77
N SER A 142 -0.18 17.37 -34.02
CA SER A 142 -1.58 17.17 -34.44
C SER A 142 -1.96 15.68 -34.55
N SER A 143 -1.01 14.78 -34.37
CA SER A 143 -1.20 13.33 -34.53
C SER A 143 -0.69 12.61 -33.30
N SER A 144 -1.50 11.75 -32.73
CA SER A 144 -1.07 10.88 -31.63
C SER A 144 -0.34 9.61 -32.08
N ALA A 145 -0.04 9.48 -33.38
CA ALA A 145 0.57 8.28 -33.92
C ALA A 145 2.08 8.17 -33.59
N ASP A 146 2.74 9.30 -33.37
CA ASP A 146 4.16 9.42 -33.02
C ASP A 146 4.40 9.82 -31.54
N ASP A 147 3.31 9.92 -30.75
CA ASP A 147 3.40 10.17 -29.32
C ASP A 147 4.07 8.99 -28.58
N ALA A 148 4.97 9.30 -27.69
CA ALA A 148 5.67 8.28 -26.92
C ALA A 148 6.05 8.76 -25.51
N TRP A 149 6.23 7.80 -24.60
CA TRP A 149 6.87 8.05 -23.32
C TRP A 149 8.32 7.64 -23.38
N SER A 150 9.24 8.59 -23.37
CA SER A 150 10.66 8.31 -23.27
C SER A 150 11.06 8.05 -21.82
N LEU A 151 11.76 6.92 -21.58
CA LEU A 151 12.18 6.49 -20.26
C LEU A 151 13.66 6.83 -20.04
N SER A 152 13.95 7.44 -18.91
CA SER A 152 15.32 7.78 -18.49
C SER A 152 15.49 7.50 -16.99
N THR A 153 16.75 7.47 -16.55
CA THR A 153 17.12 7.35 -15.14
C THR A 153 17.70 8.68 -14.66
N ILE A 154 17.37 9.10 -13.45
CA ILE A 154 17.92 10.30 -12.83
C ILE A 154 19.38 10.03 -12.42
N THR A 155 20.32 10.79 -12.99
CA THR A 155 21.75 10.69 -12.71
C THR A 155 22.30 11.89 -11.94
N GLY A 156 21.48 12.92 -11.72
CA GLY A 156 21.85 14.09 -10.93
C GLY A 156 20.63 14.93 -10.56
N ILE A 157 20.73 15.65 -9.45
CA ILE A 157 19.67 16.51 -8.94
C ILE A 157 20.27 17.85 -8.56
N GLY A 158 19.67 18.92 -9.06
CA GLY A 158 19.99 20.29 -8.71
C GLY A 158 18.74 21.06 -8.27
N LEU A 159 18.92 21.97 -7.34
CA LEU A 159 17.91 22.93 -6.94
C LEU A 159 18.26 24.30 -7.49
N VAL A 160 17.30 24.97 -8.09
CA VAL A 160 17.47 26.31 -8.65
C VAL A 160 16.57 27.27 -7.89
N VAL A 161 17.19 28.23 -7.21
CA VAL A 161 16.51 29.13 -6.25
C VAL A 161 16.14 30.49 -6.85
N SER A 162 16.35 30.68 -8.15
CA SER A 162 16.04 31.94 -8.86
C SER A 162 15.54 31.63 -10.28
N ASP A 163 14.80 32.57 -10.85
CA ASP A 163 14.34 32.53 -12.24
C ASP A 163 15.48 32.95 -13.18
N VAL A 164 16.42 32.06 -13.39
CA VAL A 164 17.59 32.28 -14.24
C VAL A 164 17.64 31.29 -15.40
N SER A 165 18.54 31.51 -16.32
CA SER A 165 18.72 30.68 -17.52
C SER A 165 19.00 29.19 -17.23
N THR A 166 19.36 28.83 -16.00
CA THR A 166 19.68 27.44 -15.59
C THR A 166 18.47 26.68 -15.00
N GLY A 167 17.37 27.38 -14.71
CA GLY A 167 16.16 26.78 -14.13
C GLY A 167 14.93 26.95 -15.03
N CYS A 168 13.76 26.79 -14.41
CA CYS A 168 12.51 27.16 -15.02
C CYS A 168 12.47 28.69 -15.18
N GLN A 169 12.02 29.16 -16.33
CA GLN A 169 11.85 30.58 -16.59
C GLN A 169 10.37 30.94 -16.57
N SER A 170 10.06 32.16 -16.10
CA SER A 170 8.70 32.71 -16.14
C SER A 170 8.16 32.80 -17.58
N THR A 171 9.06 32.92 -18.58
CA THR A 171 8.72 32.89 -20.01
C THR A 171 8.16 31.54 -20.48
N SER A 172 8.30 30.47 -19.69
CA SER A 172 7.69 29.16 -20.01
C SER A 172 6.15 29.20 -19.97
N GLY A 173 5.56 30.21 -19.32
CA GLY A 173 4.10 30.30 -19.08
C GLY A 173 3.57 29.39 -17.97
N LEU A 174 4.43 28.51 -17.41
CA LEU A 174 4.03 27.53 -16.38
C LEU A 174 4.18 28.05 -14.95
N MET A 175 4.95 29.12 -14.75
CA MET A 175 5.22 29.71 -13.43
C MET A 175 5.51 31.20 -13.55
N LYS A 176 5.56 31.90 -12.41
CA LYS A 176 6.03 33.27 -12.28
C LYS A 176 7.42 33.32 -11.65
N SER A 177 8.17 34.37 -11.90
CA SER A 177 9.49 34.58 -11.26
C SER A 177 9.40 34.55 -9.74
N THR A 178 8.30 35.04 -9.16
CA THR A 178 8.02 35.07 -7.73
C THR A 178 7.71 33.70 -7.12
N ASP A 179 7.45 32.68 -7.93
CA ASP A 179 7.17 31.32 -7.44
C ASP A 179 8.43 30.60 -6.98
N VAL A 180 9.61 31.04 -7.43
CA VAL A 180 10.90 30.42 -7.11
C VAL A 180 11.60 31.18 -6.00
N SER A 181 12.06 30.46 -4.98
CA SER A 181 12.82 30.99 -3.85
C SER A 181 13.71 29.93 -3.23
N SER A 182 14.52 30.30 -2.25
CA SER A 182 15.33 29.34 -1.48
C SER A 182 14.49 28.31 -0.70
N THR A 183 13.27 28.68 -0.32
CA THR A 183 12.34 27.79 0.39
C THR A 183 11.40 27.01 -0.56
N ASN A 184 11.32 27.45 -1.82
CA ASN A 184 10.49 26.83 -2.85
C ASN A 184 11.25 26.79 -4.19
N PRO A 185 12.32 25.99 -4.30
CA PRO A 185 13.16 25.94 -5.49
C PRO A 185 12.48 25.23 -6.65
N SER A 186 12.87 25.58 -7.88
CA SER A 186 12.65 24.72 -9.04
C SER A 186 13.68 23.59 -9.07
N PHE A 187 13.36 22.53 -9.79
CA PHE A 187 14.19 21.31 -9.82
C PHE A 187 14.85 21.13 -11.17
N ALA A 188 16.13 20.79 -11.16
CA ALA A 188 16.89 20.40 -12.34
C ALA A 188 17.37 18.97 -12.18
N PHE A 189 16.87 18.04 -13.00
CA PHE A 189 17.29 16.66 -12.99
C PHE A 189 18.17 16.39 -14.22
N THR A 190 19.35 15.84 -13.99
CA THR A 190 20.16 15.25 -15.05
C THR A 190 19.67 13.83 -15.28
N ILE A 191 19.47 13.45 -16.52
CA ILE A 191 18.86 12.15 -16.89
C ILE A 191 19.70 11.41 -17.93
N SER A 192 19.59 10.10 -17.93
CA SER A 192 20.24 9.23 -18.94
C SER A 192 19.28 8.07 -19.32
N PRO A 193 19.03 7.83 -20.63
CA PRO A 193 19.46 8.65 -21.78
C PRO A 193 18.87 10.06 -21.76
N ALA A 194 19.43 10.95 -22.57
CA ALA A 194 18.90 12.30 -22.78
C ALA A 194 17.48 12.23 -23.38
N GLN A 195 16.68 13.25 -23.09
CA GLN A 195 15.36 13.42 -23.70
C GLN A 195 15.45 13.60 -25.22
N SER A 196 14.39 13.18 -25.93
CA SER A 196 14.25 13.37 -27.37
C SER A 196 14.36 14.84 -27.79
N ALA A 197 14.76 15.09 -29.04
CA ALA A 197 14.81 16.42 -29.61
C ALA A 197 13.42 17.07 -29.76
N THR A 198 12.36 16.29 -29.83
CA THR A 198 10.98 16.73 -29.99
C THR A 198 10.32 17.12 -28.65
N VAL A 199 10.85 16.69 -27.51
CA VAL A 199 10.35 17.06 -26.19
C VAL A 199 10.42 18.58 -25.98
N GLY A 200 9.26 19.18 -25.75
CA GLY A 200 9.07 20.63 -25.54
C GLY A 200 8.64 21.02 -24.13
N THR A 201 8.57 22.32 -23.89
CA THR A 201 7.98 22.89 -22.68
C THR A 201 6.49 22.50 -22.56
N GLY A 202 6.04 22.15 -21.35
CA GLY A 202 4.69 21.66 -21.11
C GLY A 202 4.56 20.14 -21.17
N ALA A 203 5.58 19.42 -21.63
CA ALA A 203 5.60 17.96 -21.66
C ALA A 203 5.32 17.38 -20.26
N ALA A 204 4.44 16.39 -20.17
CA ALA A 204 4.15 15.71 -18.92
C ALA A 204 5.34 14.85 -18.49
N VAL A 205 5.67 14.89 -17.21
CA VAL A 205 6.75 14.14 -16.59
C VAL A 205 6.18 13.27 -15.48
N ARG A 206 6.58 11.99 -15.45
CA ARG A 206 6.20 11.04 -14.39
C ARG A 206 7.43 10.41 -13.78
N PHE A 207 7.41 10.28 -12.47
CA PHE A 207 8.47 9.63 -11.70
C PHE A 207 8.02 8.28 -11.23
N PHE A 208 8.89 7.29 -11.41
CA PHE A 208 8.62 5.90 -11.08
C PHE A 208 9.68 5.35 -10.17
N LYS A 209 9.25 4.42 -9.34
CA LYS A 209 10.13 3.52 -8.61
C LYS A 209 9.76 2.08 -8.93
N LYS A 210 10.75 1.21 -8.89
CA LYS A 210 10.56 -0.21 -8.98
C LYS A 210 10.08 -0.71 -7.62
N VAL A 211 8.96 -1.42 -7.58
CA VAL A 211 8.40 -1.99 -6.36
C VAL A 211 8.15 -3.48 -6.56
N HIS A 212 8.31 -4.23 -5.50
CA HIS A 212 8.07 -5.65 -5.46
C HIS A 212 7.13 -5.98 -4.31
N TYR A 213 6.04 -6.65 -4.62
CA TYR A 213 5.13 -7.24 -3.65
C TYR A 213 5.28 -8.75 -3.68
N SER A 214 5.45 -9.38 -2.53
CA SER A 214 5.58 -10.82 -2.43
C SER A 214 4.90 -11.36 -1.19
N PHE A 215 4.46 -12.60 -1.29
CA PHE A 215 3.97 -13.36 -0.16
C PHE A 215 5.14 -14.13 0.46
N TYR A 216 5.45 -13.89 1.72
CA TYR A 216 6.63 -14.46 2.36
C TYR A 216 6.37 -14.88 3.80
N LYS A 217 7.20 -15.80 4.27
CA LYS A 217 7.21 -16.26 5.65
C LYS A 217 8.23 -15.45 6.45
N ALA A 218 7.78 -14.73 7.49
CA ALA A 218 8.63 -13.93 8.35
C ALA A 218 9.31 -14.76 9.45
N ALA A 219 10.17 -14.13 10.24
CA ALA A 219 10.93 -14.79 11.30
C ALA A 219 10.06 -15.36 12.45
N ASP A 220 8.86 -14.83 12.63
CA ASP A 220 7.84 -15.32 13.57
C ASP A 220 7.08 -16.55 13.07
N ASN A 221 7.49 -17.11 11.93
CA ASN A 221 6.84 -18.22 11.24
C ASN A 221 5.45 -17.92 10.66
N GLN A 222 4.98 -16.65 10.68
CA GLN A 222 3.74 -16.22 10.07
C GLN A 222 3.96 -15.74 8.63
N TRP A 223 2.89 -15.71 7.84
CA TRP A 223 2.93 -15.32 6.45
C TRP A 223 2.36 -13.92 6.23
N TYR A 224 3.12 -13.09 5.52
CA TYR A 224 2.80 -11.69 5.29
C TYR A 224 2.87 -11.33 3.81
N ILE A 225 2.17 -10.26 3.44
CA ILE A 225 2.45 -9.53 2.22
C ILE A 225 3.62 -8.62 2.51
N GLY A 226 4.71 -8.80 1.79
CA GLY A 226 5.91 -7.99 1.87
C GLY A 226 5.98 -6.98 0.74
N TYR A 227 6.52 -5.84 1.04
CA TYR A 227 6.79 -4.75 0.12
C TYR A 227 8.28 -4.42 0.13
N TYR A 228 8.85 -4.28 -1.06
CA TYR A 228 10.20 -3.79 -1.26
C TYR A 228 10.14 -2.49 -2.06
N ASP A 229 10.75 -1.44 -1.54
CA ASP A 229 11.04 -0.23 -2.28
C ASP A 229 12.41 -0.38 -2.98
N CYS A 230 12.37 -0.61 -4.26
CA CYS A 230 13.54 -0.91 -5.07
C CYS A 230 14.04 0.34 -5.81
N ARG A 231 14.23 1.46 -5.12
CA ARG A 231 14.68 2.73 -5.73
C ARG A 231 16.05 2.62 -6.36
N THR A 232 16.94 1.81 -5.81
CA THR A 232 18.21 1.55 -6.42
C THR A 232 18.03 0.52 -7.53
N ALA A 233 18.03 0.98 -8.77
CA ALA A 233 17.79 0.20 -9.98
C ALA A 233 18.87 -0.85 -10.30
N ARG A 234 19.62 -1.34 -9.33
CA ARG A 234 20.59 -2.42 -9.53
C ARG A 234 19.98 -3.73 -9.07
N VAL A 235 19.54 -4.45 -10.06
CA VAL A 235 19.23 -5.88 -9.97
C VAL A 235 20.39 -6.63 -9.28
N PRO A 236 20.10 -7.56 -8.34
CA PRO A 236 18.82 -8.23 -8.23
C PRO A 236 18.00 -8.00 -6.97
N VAL A 237 18.34 -7.13 -6.03
CA VAL A 237 17.77 -7.29 -4.69
C VAL A 237 17.32 -5.98 -4.07
N CYS A 238 16.01 -5.83 -3.97
CA CYS A 238 15.39 -5.06 -2.93
C CYS A 238 15.71 -5.77 -1.61
N ASN A 239 16.64 -5.25 -0.83
CA ASN A 239 17.24 -6.02 0.27
C ASN A 239 16.46 -6.01 1.57
N THR A 240 15.43 -5.14 1.68
CA THR A 240 14.69 -5.02 2.94
C THR A 240 13.20 -5.16 2.68
N ILE A 241 12.68 -6.33 3.01
CA ILE A 241 11.24 -6.58 2.97
C ILE A 241 10.56 -5.91 4.15
N GLN A 242 9.48 -5.18 3.87
CA GLN A 242 8.63 -4.58 4.89
C GLN A 242 7.29 -5.31 4.89
N PRO A 243 6.89 -5.92 6.03
CA PRO A 243 5.56 -6.49 6.14
C PRO A 243 4.53 -5.36 6.13
N ILE A 244 3.61 -5.41 5.18
CA ILE A 244 2.57 -4.36 5.04
C ILE A 244 1.19 -4.86 5.46
N ALA A 245 0.96 -6.18 5.41
CA ALA A 245 -0.29 -6.77 5.82
C ALA A 245 -0.12 -8.26 6.20
N GLY A 246 -0.89 -8.71 7.15
CA GLY A 246 -0.91 -10.08 7.67
C GLY A 246 -1.02 -10.11 9.20
N PRO A 247 -0.89 -11.27 9.82
CA PRO A 247 -0.64 -12.57 9.19
C PRO A 247 -1.83 -13.06 8.34
N LEU A 248 -1.51 -13.76 7.26
CA LEU A 248 -2.46 -14.36 6.35
C LEU A 248 -2.32 -15.89 6.36
N ARG A 249 -3.24 -16.59 5.70
CA ARG A 249 -3.22 -18.03 5.59
C ARG A 249 -1.90 -18.52 5.00
N PRO A 250 -1.26 -19.56 5.57
CA PRO A 250 0.02 -20.08 5.09
C PRO A 250 -0.01 -20.51 3.61
N TYR A 251 1.14 -20.39 2.93
CA TYR A 251 1.34 -21.00 1.62
C TYR A 251 1.54 -22.51 1.77
N THR A 252 0.83 -23.28 0.96
CA THR A 252 0.99 -24.73 0.90
C THR A 252 1.45 -25.11 -0.51
N ALA A 253 2.61 -25.72 -0.63
CA ALA A 253 3.13 -26.19 -1.91
C ALA A 253 2.15 -27.18 -2.56
N GLY A 254 1.88 -27.03 -3.85
CA GLY A 254 0.90 -27.83 -4.60
C GLY A 254 -0.55 -27.35 -4.46
N HIS A 255 -0.84 -26.42 -3.55
CA HIS A 255 -2.17 -25.84 -3.31
C HIS A 255 -2.16 -24.33 -3.30
N PRO A 256 -1.74 -23.65 -4.39
CA PRO A 256 -1.66 -22.18 -4.43
C PRO A 256 -3.02 -21.50 -4.25
N GLU A 257 -4.12 -22.19 -4.53
CA GLU A 257 -5.49 -21.71 -4.32
C GLU A 257 -5.83 -21.50 -2.84
N LEU A 258 -5.07 -22.13 -1.94
CA LEU A 258 -5.22 -22.02 -0.49
C LEU A 258 -4.30 -20.98 0.14
N ALA A 259 -3.39 -20.37 -0.64
CA ALA A 259 -2.45 -19.39 -0.14
C ALA A 259 -3.14 -18.08 0.31
N GLY A 260 -2.60 -17.43 1.32
CA GLY A 260 -3.11 -16.16 1.85
C GLY A 260 -3.07 -15.00 0.86
N LEU A 261 -2.20 -15.07 -0.15
CA LEU A 261 -2.15 -14.15 -1.29
C LEU A 261 -2.06 -14.96 -2.58
N ARG A 262 -2.91 -14.61 -3.56
CA ARG A 262 -2.78 -15.15 -4.92
C ARG A 262 -3.13 -14.13 -5.97
N PHE A 263 -2.26 -13.99 -6.96
CA PHE A 263 -2.48 -13.23 -8.18
C PHE A 263 -2.96 -14.11 -9.32
N THR A 264 -3.88 -13.59 -10.12
CA THR A 264 -4.26 -14.16 -11.41
C THR A 264 -4.33 -13.04 -12.43
N TYR A 265 -3.64 -13.22 -13.55
CA TYR A 265 -3.48 -12.19 -14.57
C TYR A 265 -4.33 -12.53 -15.79
N TYR A 266 -5.04 -11.53 -16.31
CA TYR A 266 -5.96 -11.70 -17.43
C TYR A 266 -5.61 -10.74 -18.56
N ASP A 267 -5.74 -11.20 -19.79
CA ASP A 267 -5.60 -10.39 -21.00
C ASP A 267 -6.89 -9.64 -21.37
N ALA A 268 -6.90 -9.00 -22.54
CA ALA A 268 -8.04 -8.23 -23.05
C ALA A 268 -9.28 -9.10 -23.36
N THR A 269 -9.10 -10.39 -23.61
CA THR A 269 -10.20 -11.33 -23.87
C THR A 269 -10.78 -11.93 -22.58
N GLY A 270 -10.13 -11.69 -21.44
CA GLY A 270 -10.48 -12.27 -20.15
C GLY A 270 -9.87 -13.65 -19.91
N ALA A 271 -8.99 -14.12 -20.80
CA ALA A 271 -8.24 -15.35 -20.59
C ALA A 271 -7.05 -15.12 -19.65
N VAL A 272 -6.68 -16.17 -18.89
CA VAL A 272 -5.49 -16.13 -18.03
C VAL A 272 -4.24 -16.05 -18.90
N THR A 273 -3.33 -15.13 -18.58
CA THR A 273 -2.11 -14.90 -19.36
C THR A 273 -0.86 -14.92 -18.49
N ALA A 274 0.22 -15.47 -19.03
CA ALA A 274 1.58 -15.37 -18.51
C ALA A 274 2.41 -14.28 -19.24
N THR A 275 1.85 -13.63 -20.26
CA THR A 275 2.53 -12.60 -21.05
C THR A 275 2.38 -11.25 -20.36
N LYS A 276 3.47 -10.71 -19.84
CA LYS A 276 3.51 -9.46 -19.05
C LYS A 276 2.88 -8.26 -19.78
N THR A 277 3.13 -8.10 -21.07
CA THR A 277 2.61 -6.99 -21.89
C THR A 277 1.14 -7.15 -22.29
N ALA A 278 0.59 -8.37 -22.18
CA ALA A 278 -0.80 -8.65 -22.50
C ALA A 278 -1.76 -8.43 -21.30
N VAL A 279 -1.24 -8.30 -20.09
CA VAL A 279 -2.08 -8.14 -18.89
C VAL A 279 -2.96 -6.89 -18.98
N ARG A 280 -4.27 -7.06 -18.76
CA ARG A 280 -5.25 -5.94 -18.71
C ARG A 280 -5.95 -5.85 -17.36
N ARG A 281 -6.01 -6.97 -16.66
CA ARG A 281 -6.66 -7.07 -15.36
C ARG A 281 -5.88 -8.04 -14.48
N VAL A 282 -5.78 -7.67 -13.21
CA VAL A 282 -5.18 -8.51 -12.17
C VAL A 282 -6.23 -8.81 -11.12
N SER A 283 -6.50 -10.09 -10.87
CA SER A 283 -7.32 -10.56 -9.76
C SER A 283 -6.41 -10.89 -8.60
N ILE A 284 -6.72 -10.37 -7.43
CA ILE A 284 -5.95 -10.58 -6.21
C ILE A 284 -6.89 -11.23 -5.19
N LEU A 285 -6.54 -12.41 -4.74
CA LEU A 285 -7.24 -13.11 -3.67
C LEU A 285 -6.42 -12.96 -2.37
N PHE A 286 -7.05 -12.42 -1.35
CA PHE A 286 -6.54 -12.34 0.01
C PHE A 286 -7.29 -13.34 0.88
N GLN A 287 -6.58 -14.19 1.63
CA GLN A 287 -7.17 -15.15 2.56
C GLN A 287 -6.53 -15.00 3.93
N GLY A 288 -7.34 -14.63 4.92
CA GLY A 288 -6.97 -14.58 6.31
C GLY A 288 -7.33 -15.88 7.03
N GLU A 289 -6.51 -16.27 7.97
CA GLU A 289 -6.75 -17.39 8.87
C GLU A 289 -6.43 -16.97 10.29
N GLY A 290 -7.36 -17.21 11.21
CA GLY A 290 -7.17 -16.92 12.62
C GLY A 290 -6.01 -17.72 13.21
N THR A 291 -5.30 -17.13 14.16
CA THR A 291 -4.17 -17.77 14.84
C THR A 291 -4.64 -18.75 15.93
N ARG A 292 -5.86 -18.59 16.39
CA ARG A 292 -6.49 -19.42 17.43
C ARG A 292 -7.74 -20.07 16.90
N THR A 293 -8.01 -21.26 17.45
CA THR A 293 -9.32 -21.90 17.25
C THR A 293 -10.39 -21.18 18.07
N ILE A 294 -11.53 -20.93 17.45
CA ILE A 294 -12.71 -20.38 18.10
C ILE A 294 -13.78 -21.47 18.22
N GLN A 295 -14.55 -21.46 19.28
CA GLN A 295 -15.68 -22.33 19.44
C GLN A 295 -16.97 -21.51 19.30
N LEU A 296 -17.66 -21.67 18.19
CA LEU A 296 -19.00 -21.12 18.01
C LEU A 296 -20.01 -21.96 18.80
N ALA A 297 -21.13 -21.35 19.20
CA ALA A 297 -22.14 -21.98 20.03
C ALA A 297 -22.54 -23.36 19.50
N GLY A 298 -22.30 -24.41 20.31
CA GLY A 298 -22.65 -25.79 19.97
C GLY A 298 -21.80 -26.52 18.97
N GLY A 299 -20.75 -25.88 18.42
CA GLY A 299 -19.87 -26.48 17.40
C GLY A 299 -18.53 -26.97 17.96
N SER A 300 -17.80 -27.75 17.15
CA SER A 300 -16.40 -28.10 17.40
C SER A 300 -15.50 -26.86 17.25
N PRO A 301 -14.34 -26.79 17.93
CA PRO A 301 -13.37 -25.74 17.72
C PRO A 301 -12.92 -25.67 16.26
N VAL A 302 -13.01 -24.49 15.64
CA VAL A 302 -12.61 -24.27 14.23
C VAL A 302 -11.70 -23.04 14.14
N THR A 303 -10.80 -23.05 13.18
CA THR A 303 -10.03 -21.87 12.82
C THR A 303 -10.87 -20.99 11.91
N PHE A 304 -11.07 -19.73 12.30
CA PHE A 304 -11.84 -18.79 11.48
C PHE A 304 -11.04 -18.43 10.20
N ARG A 305 -11.75 -18.40 9.09
CA ARG A 305 -11.21 -18.03 7.78
C ARG A 305 -12.08 -16.96 7.14
N ASP A 306 -11.44 -16.01 6.49
CA ASP A 306 -12.11 -14.99 5.68
C ASP A 306 -11.33 -14.80 4.38
N SER A 307 -12.01 -14.40 3.32
CA SER A 307 -11.38 -14.16 2.02
C SER A 307 -11.99 -12.97 1.32
N LEU A 308 -11.16 -12.22 0.62
CA LEU A 308 -11.57 -11.09 -0.19
C LEU A 308 -10.87 -11.16 -1.56
N ARG A 309 -11.65 -11.04 -2.62
CA ARG A 309 -11.13 -10.92 -3.98
C ARG A 309 -11.28 -9.50 -4.47
N VAL A 310 -10.22 -8.96 -5.03
CA VAL A 310 -10.18 -7.61 -5.63
C VAL A 310 -9.76 -7.74 -7.08
N GLU A 311 -10.52 -7.12 -7.97
CA GLU A 311 -10.22 -7.06 -9.40
C GLU A 311 -9.67 -5.66 -9.73
N VAL A 312 -8.51 -5.61 -10.35
CA VAL A 312 -7.82 -4.37 -10.71
C VAL A 312 -7.67 -4.31 -12.22
N GLY A 313 -8.41 -3.42 -12.86
CA GLY A 313 -8.18 -3.07 -14.27
C GLY A 313 -6.99 -2.13 -14.40
N LEU A 314 -6.05 -2.46 -15.29
CA LEU A 314 -4.91 -1.60 -15.59
C LEU A 314 -5.37 -0.47 -16.52
N ARG A 315 -5.17 0.79 -16.12
CA ARG A 315 -5.74 1.93 -16.85
C ARG A 315 -4.98 2.30 -18.13
N ASN A 316 -3.67 2.14 -18.10
CA ASN A 316 -2.77 2.59 -19.18
C ASN A 316 -2.42 1.41 -20.11
N TRP A 317 -3.40 0.93 -20.85
CA TRP A 317 -3.27 -0.23 -21.74
C TRP A 317 -3.27 0.12 -23.24
N ARG A 318 -3.30 1.42 -23.56
CA ARG A 318 -3.10 1.94 -24.92
C ARG A 318 -1.71 2.47 -25.10
#